data_46c2601465cd8961836cf9efdb1982b8
#
_entry.id   46c2601465cd8961836cf9efdb1982b8
#
_cell.length_a   1.000
_cell.length_b   1.000
_cell.length_c   1.000
_cell.angle_alpha   90.00
_cell.angle_beta   90.00
_cell.angle_gamma   90.00
#
_symmetry.space_group_name_H-M   'P 1'
#
loop_
_entity.id
_entity.type
_entity.pdbx_description
1 polymer ?
#
loop_
_entity_poly.entity_id
_entity_poly.type
_entity_poly.pdbx_seq_one_letter_code
_entity_poly.pdbx_strand_id
1 'polypeptide(L)'
;CHTRPYTYLASQPWVNKFGEILHCNGTITVNACLGSCESQEIPDYRMPYKLSRHPVCTFGEVRVRGFLLHNCHADHPDPFHITHEALSCRCKQCDPKTTRC
;
A
#
# COMPACT_ATOMS: atom_id res chain seq x y z
N CYS A 1 1.32 -13.35 -7.43
CA CYS A 1 1.39 -12.41 -6.31
C CYS A 1 2.76 -12.50 -5.64
N HIS A 2 3.59 -11.49 -5.80
CA HIS A 2 4.95 -11.49 -5.26
C HIS A 2 5.44 -10.05 -5.06
N THR A 3 6.56 -9.91 -4.35
CA THR A 3 7.14 -8.59 -4.09
C THR A 3 7.80 -8.04 -5.34
N ARG A 4 7.59 -6.76 -5.60
CA ARG A 4 8.26 -6.03 -6.67
C ARG A 4 8.63 -4.64 -6.20
N PRO A 5 9.74 -4.08 -6.69
CA PRO A 5 10.08 -2.70 -6.37
C PRO A 5 9.05 -1.75 -6.99
N TYR A 6 8.61 -0.81 -6.18
CA TYR A 6 7.66 0.22 -6.59
C TYR A 6 8.23 1.59 -6.25
N THR A 7 8.31 2.46 -7.23
CA THR A 7 8.84 3.81 -7.08
C THR A 7 7.71 4.82 -7.17
N TYR A 8 7.64 5.72 -6.20
CA TYR A 8 6.63 6.76 -6.21
C TYR A 8 7.19 8.06 -5.61
N LEU A 9 6.49 9.16 -5.88
CA LEU A 9 6.83 10.45 -5.30
C LEU A 9 6.14 10.57 -3.95
N ALA A 10 6.92 10.53 -2.89
CA ALA A 10 6.43 10.76 -1.53
C ALA A 10 6.38 12.26 -1.27
N SER A 11 5.33 12.72 -0.61
CA SER A 11 5.20 14.12 -0.23
C SER A 11 4.76 14.22 1.22
N GLN A 12 5.25 15.24 1.91
CA GLN A 12 4.95 15.47 3.31
C GLN A 12 4.74 16.97 3.55
N PRO A 13 3.52 17.45 3.31
CA PRO A 13 3.23 18.86 3.54
C PRO A 13 3.17 19.17 5.02
N TRP A 14 3.60 20.37 5.39
CA TRP A 14 3.57 20.87 6.76
C TRP A 14 2.96 22.27 6.77
N VAL A 15 1.99 22.49 7.63
CA VAL A 15 1.41 23.83 7.81
C VAL A 15 2.11 24.50 8.99
N ASN A 16 2.77 25.62 8.73
CA ASN A 16 3.46 26.38 9.77
C ASN A 16 2.47 27.24 10.58
N LYS A 17 2.99 27.91 11.59
CA LYS A 17 2.18 28.78 12.47
C LYS A 17 1.56 29.99 11.76
N PHE A 18 2.05 30.34 10.57
CA PHE A 18 1.52 31.42 9.76
C PHE A 18 0.48 30.96 8.74
N GLY A 19 0.13 29.68 8.74
CA GLY A 19 -0.80 29.11 7.80
C GLY A 19 -0.24 28.79 6.42
N GLU A 20 1.08 28.91 6.24
CA GLU A 20 1.74 28.56 4.99
C GLU A 20 2.01 27.06 4.91
N ILE A 21 1.83 26.49 3.71
CA ILE A 21 2.11 25.08 3.47
C ILE A 21 3.55 24.96 2.97
N LEU A 22 4.37 24.28 3.77
CA LEU A 22 5.74 23.96 3.41
C LEU A 22 5.77 22.58 2.80
N HIS A 23 6.32 22.46 1.60
CA HIS A 23 6.36 21.20 0.88
C HIS A 23 7.67 20.46 1.10
N CYS A 24 7.56 19.14 1.19
CA CYS A 24 8.70 18.26 1.22
C CYS A 24 8.36 17.04 0.36
N ASN A 25 9.19 16.72 -0.61
CA ASN A 25 8.95 15.57 -1.46
C ASN A 25 10.26 14.92 -1.88
N GLY A 26 10.12 13.72 -2.41
CA GLY A 26 11.24 12.94 -2.91
C GLY A 26 10.75 11.62 -3.49
N THR A 27 11.52 11.10 -4.42
CA THR A 27 11.23 9.79 -5.02
C THR A 27 11.78 8.70 -4.12
N ILE A 28 10.94 7.73 -3.75
CA ILE A 28 11.34 6.57 -2.95
C ILE A 28 10.96 5.29 -3.66
N THR A 29 11.72 4.24 -3.38
CA THR A 29 11.47 2.89 -3.92
C THR A 29 11.36 1.91 -2.76
N VAL A 30 10.24 1.19 -2.71
CA VAL A 30 9.98 0.16 -1.72
C VAL A 30 9.43 -1.08 -2.40
N ASN A 31 9.57 -2.22 -1.76
CA ASN A 31 8.94 -3.44 -2.24
C ASN A 31 7.45 -3.42 -1.91
N ALA A 32 6.64 -3.62 -2.93
CA ALA A 32 5.19 -3.70 -2.82
C ALA A 32 4.71 -5.05 -3.34
N CYS A 33 3.48 -5.39 -3.07
CA CYS A 33 2.88 -6.63 -3.54
C CYS A 33 2.11 -6.36 -4.83
N LEU A 34 2.50 -7.06 -5.88
CA LEU A 34 1.88 -6.94 -7.20
C LEU A 34 1.64 -8.33 -7.78
N GLY A 35 0.62 -8.42 -8.60
CA GLY A 35 0.26 -9.65 -9.29
C GLY A 35 -1.19 -10.01 -9.06
N SER A 36 -1.62 -11.02 -9.78
CA SER A 36 -2.99 -11.53 -9.70
C SER A 36 -3.04 -12.78 -8.83
N CYS A 37 -4.21 -13.05 -8.32
CA CYS A 37 -4.53 -14.25 -7.59
C CYS A 37 -5.54 -15.07 -8.38
N GLU A 38 -5.47 -16.38 -8.22
CA GLU A 38 -6.37 -17.29 -8.89
C GLU A 38 -7.79 -17.14 -8.34
N SER A 39 -8.75 -16.91 -9.22
CA SER A 39 -10.17 -16.83 -8.87
C SER A 39 -10.80 -18.19 -9.02
N GLN A 40 -11.70 -18.53 -8.10
CA GLN A 40 -12.42 -19.81 -8.12
C GLN A 40 -13.91 -19.57 -8.10
N GLU A 41 -14.62 -20.32 -8.95
CA GLU A 41 -16.08 -20.42 -8.90
C GLU A 41 -16.45 -21.85 -8.57
N ILE A 42 -17.23 -22.04 -7.50
CA ILE A 42 -17.66 -23.34 -7.05
C ILE A 42 -19.16 -23.46 -7.30
N PRO A 43 -19.62 -24.38 -8.17
CA PRO A 43 -21.04 -24.61 -8.35
C PRO A 43 -21.64 -25.23 -7.08
N ASP A 44 -22.76 -24.69 -6.64
CA ASP A 44 -23.49 -25.20 -5.49
C ASP A 44 -24.85 -25.71 -5.97
N TYR A 45 -25.05 -27.00 -5.84
CA TYR A 45 -26.30 -27.66 -6.27
C TYR A 45 -27.51 -27.30 -5.40
N ARG A 46 -27.28 -26.73 -4.23
CA ARG A 46 -28.33 -26.31 -3.31
C ARG A 46 -28.84 -24.89 -3.59
N MET A 47 -28.05 -24.12 -4.35
CA MET A 47 -28.35 -22.75 -4.66
C MET A 47 -28.34 -22.52 -6.17
N PRO A 48 -29.20 -21.63 -6.70
CA PRO A 48 -29.27 -21.41 -8.13
C PRO A 48 -28.14 -20.55 -8.68
N TYR A 49 -27.14 -20.18 -7.86
CA TYR A 49 -26.01 -19.34 -8.28
C TYR A 49 -24.69 -19.96 -7.81
N LYS A 50 -23.61 -19.53 -8.46
CA LYS A 50 -22.27 -20.00 -8.17
C LYS A 50 -21.70 -19.24 -6.97
N LEU A 51 -20.95 -19.96 -6.14
CA LEU A 51 -20.15 -19.33 -5.09
C LEU A 51 -18.82 -18.88 -5.69
N SER A 52 -18.59 -17.58 -5.71
CA SER A 52 -17.36 -17.00 -6.26
C SER A 52 -16.39 -16.57 -5.17
N ARG A 53 -15.11 -16.91 -5.35
CA ARG A 53 -14.03 -16.52 -4.47
C ARG A 53 -13.01 -15.71 -5.27
N HIS A 54 -12.75 -14.48 -4.84
CA HIS A 54 -11.84 -13.57 -5.52
C HIS A 54 -10.78 -13.07 -4.53
N PRO A 55 -9.71 -13.86 -4.30
CA PRO A 55 -8.64 -13.42 -3.44
C PRO A 55 -7.85 -12.28 -4.07
N VAL A 56 -7.29 -11.43 -3.22
CA VAL A 56 -6.46 -10.30 -3.64
C VAL A 56 -5.03 -10.48 -3.16
N CYS A 57 -4.10 -9.94 -3.94
CA CYS A 57 -2.70 -9.91 -3.59
C CYS A 57 -2.48 -8.84 -2.51
N THR A 58 -1.99 -9.25 -1.35
CA THR A 58 -1.79 -8.35 -0.22
C THR A 58 -0.49 -8.67 0.51
N PHE A 59 -0.15 -7.85 1.48
CA PHE A 59 1.07 -8.03 2.27
C PHE A 59 0.98 -9.28 3.14
N GLY A 60 2.02 -10.09 3.11
CA GLY A 60 2.25 -11.12 4.13
C GLY A 60 2.93 -10.48 5.34
N GLU A 61 4.27 -10.44 5.32
CA GLU A 61 5.05 -9.73 6.33
C GLU A 61 5.45 -8.36 5.81
N VAL A 62 5.47 -7.37 6.70
CA VAL A 62 5.85 -5.99 6.39
C VAL A 62 6.89 -5.50 7.39
N ARG A 63 7.67 -4.52 6.96
CA ARG A 63 8.56 -3.78 7.86
C ARG A 63 8.38 -2.29 7.65
N VAL A 64 8.67 -1.53 8.69
CA VAL A 64 8.65 -0.07 8.62
C VAL A 64 9.98 0.41 8.04
N ARG A 65 9.92 1.34 7.09
CA ARG A 65 11.09 2.00 6.53
C ARG A 65 10.92 3.50 6.57
N GLY A 66 12.03 4.18 6.85
CA GLY A 66 12.08 5.62 6.83
C GLY A 66 13.00 6.11 5.72
N PHE A 67 12.60 7.20 5.07
CA PHE A 67 13.36 7.83 4.00
C PHE A 67 13.48 9.32 4.24
N LEU A 68 14.67 9.85 4.03
CA LEU A 68 14.90 11.28 4.06
C LEU A 68 14.53 11.86 2.69
N LEU A 69 13.56 12.76 2.67
CA LEU A 69 13.15 13.44 1.45
C LEU A 69 14.12 14.57 1.16
N HIS A 70 14.54 14.69 -0.11
CA HIS A 70 15.61 15.62 -0.49
C HIS A 70 15.13 16.96 -1.00
N ASN A 71 13.90 17.05 -1.48
CA ASN A 71 13.34 18.26 -2.02
C ASN A 71 12.36 18.88 -1.02
N CYS A 72 12.91 19.49 0.03
CA CYS A 72 12.15 20.04 1.11
C CYS A 72 12.39 21.53 1.27
N HIS A 73 11.35 22.26 1.69
CA HIS A 73 11.51 23.65 2.10
C HIS A 73 12.48 23.75 3.27
N ALA A 74 13.32 24.80 3.28
CA ALA A 74 14.38 24.94 4.29
C ALA A 74 13.82 24.97 5.73
N ASP A 75 12.60 25.47 5.89
CA ASP A 75 11.96 25.59 7.21
C ASP A 75 11.08 24.38 7.55
N HIS A 76 11.06 23.36 6.70
CA HIS A 76 10.28 22.16 6.96
C HIS A 76 10.89 21.39 8.14
N PRO A 77 10.12 21.15 9.23
CA PRO A 77 10.69 20.58 10.45
C PRO A 77 10.91 19.06 10.38
N ASP A 78 10.24 18.35 9.45
CA ASP A 78 10.26 16.90 9.39
C ASP A 78 10.36 16.41 7.95
N PRO A 79 11.59 16.32 7.39
CA PRO A 79 11.80 15.82 6.03
C PRO A 79 11.75 14.29 5.93
N PHE A 80 11.40 13.60 7.01
CA PHE A 80 11.47 12.16 7.09
C PHE A 80 10.10 11.53 6.79
N HIS A 81 10.09 10.63 5.82
CA HIS A 81 8.87 9.92 5.40
C HIS A 81 8.93 8.47 5.85
N ILE A 82 7.90 8.03 6.57
CA ILE A 82 7.81 6.66 7.06
C ILE A 82 6.73 5.92 6.28
N THR A 83 7.08 4.74 5.79
CA THR A 83 6.16 3.89 5.05
C THR A 83 6.41 2.41 5.39
N HIS A 84 5.53 1.56 4.92
CA HIS A 84 5.68 0.12 5.07
C HIS A 84 6.20 -0.50 3.78
N GLU A 85 7.09 -1.47 3.92
CA GLU A 85 7.63 -2.24 2.81
C GLU A 85 7.23 -3.70 2.97
N ALA A 86 6.79 -4.33 1.88
CA ALA A 86 6.44 -5.73 1.88
C ALA A 86 7.69 -6.60 1.92
N LEU A 87 7.76 -7.53 2.86
CA LEU A 87 8.77 -8.57 2.91
C LEU A 87 8.30 -9.82 2.19
N SER A 88 7.01 -10.09 2.22
CA SER A 88 6.37 -11.18 1.50
C SER A 88 4.96 -10.81 1.08
N CYS A 89 4.44 -11.54 0.11
CA CYS A 89 3.09 -11.32 -0.40
C CYS A 89 2.30 -12.63 -0.36
N ARG A 90 1.00 -12.52 -0.21
CA ARG A 90 0.10 -13.66 -0.24
C ARG A 90 -1.25 -13.26 -0.83
N CYS A 91 -1.97 -14.25 -1.33
CA CYS A 91 -3.34 -14.07 -1.77
C CYS A 91 -4.27 -14.28 -0.59
N LYS A 92 -5.09 -13.27 -0.30
CA LYS A 92 -6.04 -13.29 0.81
C LYS A 92 -7.42 -13.01 0.29
N GLN A 93 -8.40 -13.77 0.75
CA GLN A 93 -9.78 -13.54 0.40
C GLN A 93 -10.34 -12.36 1.19
N CYS A 94 -10.98 -11.43 0.47
CA CYS A 94 -11.64 -10.29 1.11
C CYS A 94 -12.94 -10.73 1.75
N ASP A 95 -13.21 -10.21 2.95
CA ASP A 95 -14.49 -10.42 3.60
C ASP A 95 -15.53 -9.46 3.01
N PRO A 96 -16.62 -9.96 2.38
CA PRO A 96 -17.62 -9.08 1.79
C PRO A 96 -18.38 -8.25 2.81
N LYS A 97 -18.38 -8.65 4.08
CA LYS A 97 -19.06 -7.91 5.15
C LYS A 97 -18.28 -6.70 5.62
N THR A 98 -16.95 -6.77 5.59
CA THR A 98 -16.10 -5.68 6.07
C THR A 98 -15.55 -4.82 4.95
N THR A 99 -15.55 -5.31 3.70
CA THR A 99 -14.97 -4.67 2.51
C THR A 99 -13.50 -4.29 2.67
N ARG A 100 -12.82 -4.84 3.67
CA ARG A 100 -11.39 -4.62 3.91
C ARG A 100 -10.58 -5.84 3.50
N CYS A 101 -9.52 -5.58 2.77
CA CYS A 101 -8.60 -6.60 2.30
C CYS A 101 -7.21 -6.36 2.87
#